data_d94147e661f4e2770959f9fc5fdee1d9
#
_entry.id   d94147e661f4e2770959f9fc5fdee1d9
#
_cell.length_a   1.000
_cell.length_b   1.000
_cell.length_c   1.000
_cell.angle_alpha   90.00
_cell.angle_beta   90.00
_cell.angle_gamma   90.00
#
_symmetry.space_group_name_H-M   'P 1'
#
loop_
_entity.id
_entity.type
_entity.pdbx_description
1 polymer ?
#
loop_
_entity_poly.entity_id
_entity_poly.type
_entity_poly.pdbx_seq_one_letter_code
_entity_poly.pdbx_strand_id
1 'polypeptide(L)'
;MSLYAANNIAKGIKRFAERGKVRLGGIIGNSRNTPNEFKVLEEFAKRLNSKLIAFIPRDVVVNKAENSRQTVMQYAPESEQAGLYRQLAKDILNNKDLNIPTPITFEELEKLAGDYGN
;
A
#
# COMPACT_ATOMS: atom_id res chain seq x y z
N MET A 1 1.84 -10.92 6.42
CA MET A 1 2.11 -9.84 5.46
C MET A 1 1.63 -10.22 4.07
N SER A 2 1.06 -9.28 3.35
CA SER A 2 0.34 -9.54 2.10
C SER A 2 1.16 -9.34 0.82
N LEU A 3 2.48 -9.48 0.88
CA LEU A 3 3.34 -9.26 -0.30
C LEU A 3 3.01 -10.23 -1.43
N TYR A 4 2.71 -11.49 -1.09
CA TYR A 4 2.34 -12.49 -2.10
C TYR A 4 1.05 -12.10 -2.81
N ALA A 5 0.06 -11.67 -2.04
CA ALA A 5 -1.21 -11.21 -2.60
C ALA A 5 -1.02 -9.98 -3.48
N ALA A 6 -0.24 -9.01 -3.00
CA ALA A 6 0.06 -7.79 -3.77
C ALA A 6 0.80 -8.11 -5.06
N ASN A 7 1.75 -9.05 -5.01
CA ASN A 7 2.47 -9.47 -6.22
C ASN A 7 1.54 -10.16 -7.22
N ASN A 8 0.58 -10.96 -6.72
CA ASN A 8 -0.42 -11.59 -7.59
C ASN A 8 -1.31 -10.54 -8.25
N ILE A 9 -1.68 -9.48 -7.52
CA ILE A 9 -2.42 -8.36 -8.10
C ILE A 9 -1.60 -7.68 -9.19
N ALA A 10 -0.29 -7.49 -8.95
CA ALA A 10 0.60 -6.91 -9.95
C ALA A 10 0.67 -7.74 -11.21
N LYS A 11 0.68 -9.07 -11.08
CA LYS A 11 0.62 -10.00 -12.24
C LYS A 11 -0.65 -9.78 -13.04
N GLY A 12 -1.78 -9.60 -12.35
CA GLY A 12 -3.06 -9.33 -12.99
C GLY A 12 -3.05 -8.00 -13.73
N ILE A 13 -2.53 -6.96 -13.09
CA ILE A 13 -2.43 -5.63 -13.71
C ILE A 13 -1.58 -5.69 -14.97
N LYS A 14 -0.43 -6.37 -14.91
CA LYS A 14 0.44 -6.53 -16.07
C LYS A 14 -0.28 -7.21 -17.23
N ARG A 15 -1.03 -8.27 -16.93
CA ARG A 15 -1.80 -9.01 -17.93
C ARG A 15 -2.84 -8.12 -18.59
N PHE A 16 -3.62 -7.38 -17.80
CA PHE A 16 -4.65 -6.49 -18.32
C PHE A 16 -4.07 -5.27 -19.03
N ALA A 17 -2.89 -4.82 -18.64
CA ALA A 17 -2.21 -3.69 -19.27
C ALA A 17 -1.85 -3.99 -20.73
N GLU A 18 -1.66 -5.25 -21.08
CA GLU A 18 -1.36 -5.67 -22.45
C GLU A 18 -2.55 -5.44 -23.40
N ARG A 19 -3.77 -5.38 -22.85
CA ARG A 19 -5.00 -5.26 -23.63
C ARG A 19 -5.77 -3.96 -23.37
N GLY A 20 -5.29 -3.11 -22.48
CA GLY A 20 -6.04 -1.94 -22.08
C GLY A 20 -5.22 -0.88 -21.38
N LYS A 21 -5.93 0.02 -20.71
CA LYS A 21 -5.34 1.19 -20.08
C LYS A 21 -5.05 1.03 -18.58
N VAL A 22 -5.20 -0.18 -18.04
CA VAL A 22 -4.93 -0.44 -16.62
C VAL A 22 -3.46 -0.23 -16.33
N ARG A 23 -3.17 0.51 -15.27
CA ARG A 23 -1.80 0.79 -14.80
C ARG A 23 -1.77 0.75 -13.28
N LEU A 24 -0.58 0.55 -12.73
CA LEU A 24 -0.36 0.63 -11.29
C LEU A 24 0.05 2.05 -10.93
N GLY A 25 -0.70 2.68 -10.03
CA GLY A 25 -0.38 4.03 -9.57
C GLY A 25 0.58 4.08 -8.41
N GLY A 26 0.69 2.99 -7.68
CA GLY A 26 1.57 2.91 -6.52
C GLY A 26 1.03 1.94 -5.48
N ILE A 27 1.73 1.89 -4.37
CA ILE A 27 1.41 1.02 -3.23
C ILE A 27 1.05 1.88 -2.03
N ILE A 28 0.02 1.49 -1.31
CA ILE A 28 -0.33 2.10 -0.03
C ILE A 28 -0.11 1.05 1.04
N GLY A 29 0.71 1.35 2.03
CA GLY A 29 0.97 0.45 3.14
C GLY A 29 0.19 0.84 4.37
N ASN A 30 -0.48 -0.13 4.99
CA ASN A 30 -1.11 0.04 6.29
C ASN A 30 -0.24 -0.67 7.32
N SER A 31 0.27 0.08 8.29
CA SER A 31 1.16 -0.46 9.31
C SER A 31 0.43 -1.41 10.25
N ARG A 32 1.12 -2.48 10.63
CA ARG A 32 0.69 -3.39 11.70
C ARG A 32 1.67 -3.32 12.88
N ASN A 33 2.52 -2.29 12.88
CA ASN A 33 3.53 -2.08 13.92
C ASN A 33 4.54 -3.22 14.03
N THR A 34 4.86 -3.85 12.89
CA THR A 34 5.91 -4.87 12.85
C THR A 34 7.24 -4.23 12.41
N PRO A 35 8.38 -4.82 12.84
CA PRO A 35 9.68 -4.26 12.48
C PRO A 35 9.90 -4.24 10.97
N ASN A 36 10.58 -3.19 10.49
CA ASN A 36 11.02 -3.05 9.10
C ASN A 36 9.93 -3.01 8.03
N GLU A 37 8.66 -2.86 8.42
CA GLU A 37 7.54 -2.80 7.47
C GLU A 37 7.76 -1.77 6.36
N PHE A 38 8.15 -0.56 6.74
CA PHE A 38 8.35 0.53 5.79
C PHE A 38 9.41 0.16 4.75
N LYS A 39 10.53 -0.36 5.21
CA LYS A 39 11.64 -0.73 4.33
C LYS A 39 11.26 -1.85 3.37
N VAL A 40 10.53 -2.84 3.86
CA VAL A 40 10.06 -3.96 3.05
C VAL A 40 9.13 -3.46 1.95
N LEU A 41 8.15 -2.63 2.32
CA LEU A 41 7.17 -2.10 1.36
C LEU A 41 7.82 -1.16 0.35
N GLU A 42 8.76 -0.34 0.79
CA GLU A 42 9.49 0.57 -0.09
C GLU A 42 10.29 -0.21 -1.13
N GLU A 43 11.02 -1.23 -0.70
CA GLU A 43 11.80 -2.08 -1.58
C GLU A 43 10.91 -2.87 -2.54
N PHE A 44 9.80 -3.42 -2.02
CA PHE A 44 8.84 -4.15 -2.83
C PHE A 44 8.28 -3.26 -3.95
N ALA A 45 7.83 -2.05 -3.59
CA ALA A 45 7.29 -1.10 -4.57
C ALA A 45 8.32 -0.77 -5.65
N LYS A 46 9.56 -0.55 -5.23
CA LYS A 46 10.67 -0.25 -6.16
C LYS A 46 10.89 -1.40 -7.14
N ARG A 47 10.90 -2.64 -6.67
CA ARG A 47 11.10 -3.82 -7.53
C ARG A 47 9.95 -4.03 -8.49
N LEU A 48 8.74 -3.62 -8.12
CA LEU A 48 7.57 -3.66 -9.01
C LEU A 48 7.60 -2.56 -10.08
N ASN A 49 8.62 -1.72 -10.10
CA ASN A 49 8.69 -0.53 -10.95
C ASN A 49 7.59 0.46 -10.58
N SER A 50 7.37 0.64 -9.28
CA SER A 50 6.35 1.53 -8.74
C SER A 50 6.91 2.30 -7.55
N LYS A 51 6.03 2.83 -6.73
CA LYS A 51 6.43 3.59 -5.55
C LYS A 51 5.45 3.38 -4.40
N LEU A 52 5.93 3.64 -3.19
CA LEU A 52 5.09 3.67 -2.01
C LEU A 52 4.50 5.08 -1.90
N ILE A 53 3.20 5.22 -2.19
CA ILE A 53 2.51 6.52 -2.16
C ILE A 53 2.37 7.01 -0.72
N ALA A 54 2.01 6.10 0.18
CA ALA A 54 1.77 6.44 1.57
C ALA A 54 1.97 5.22 2.46
N PHE A 55 2.35 5.49 3.69
CA PHE A 55 2.47 4.47 4.72
C PHE A 55 1.64 4.96 5.91
N ILE A 56 0.49 4.32 6.12
CA ILE A 56 -0.50 4.76 7.10
C ILE A 56 -0.23 4.09 8.44
N PRO A 57 0.07 4.84 9.50
CA PRO A 57 0.31 4.25 10.82
C PRO A 57 -0.97 3.68 11.40
N ARG A 58 -0.82 2.68 12.26
CA ARG A 58 -1.95 2.12 12.98
C ARG A 58 -2.24 2.98 14.21
N ASP A 59 -3.46 3.48 14.30
CA ASP A 59 -3.90 4.35 15.39
C ASP A 59 -5.14 3.75 16.06
N VAL A 60 -5.24 3.90 17.37
CA VAL A 60 -6.38 3.38 18.13
C VAL A 60 -7.70 4.02 17.72
N VAL A 61 -7.67 5.20 17.11
CA VAL A 61 -8.90 5.85 16.62
C VAL A 61 -9.61 5.00 15.57
N VAL A 62 -8.88 4.19 14.81
CA VAL A 62 -9.46 3.28 13.82
C VAL A 62 -10.32 2.24 14.54
N ASN A 63 -9.79 1.64 15.60
CA ASN A 63 -10.52 0.64 16.38
C ASN A 63 -11.75 1.25 17.06
N LYS A 64 -11.61 2.46 17.58
CA LYS A 64 -12.73 3.17 18.22
C LYS A 64 -13.84 3.49 17.22
N ALA A 65 -13.46 3.91 16.02
CA ALA A 65 -14.43 4.18 14.96
C ALA A 65 -15.16 2.90 14.57
N GLU A 66 -14.43 1.81 14.36
CA GLU A 66 -15.03 0.51 14.02
C GLU A 66 -16.02 0.04 15.08
N ASN A 67 -15.65 0.16 16.37
CA ASN A 67 -16.52 -0.20 17.48
C ASN A 67 -17.79 0.64 17.52
N SER A 68 -17.72 1.85 16.98
CA SER A 68 -18.86 2.76 16.89
C SER A 68 -19.61 2.60 15.57
N ARG A 69 -19.23 1.65 14.74
CA ARG A 69 -19.80 1.40 13.40
C ARG A 69 -19.74 2.64 12.51
N GLN A 70 -18.63 3.36 12.61
CA GLN A 70 -18.40 4.58 11.84
C GLN A 70 -17.04 4.51 11.15
N THR A 71 -16.86 5.31 10.10
CA THR A 71 -15.54 5.53 9.53
C THR A 71 -14.78 6.48 10.45
N VAL A 72 -13.46 6.53 10.29
CA VAL A 72 -12.65 7.50 11.04
C VAL A 72 -13.10 8.93 10.73
N MET A 73 -13.45 9.20 9.48
CA MET A 73 -13.92 10.52 9.05
C MET A 73 -15.21 10.94 9.75
N GLN A 74 -16.10 9.99 10.02
CA GLN A 74 -17.34 10.23 10.74
C GLN A 74 -17.13 10.34 12.25
N TYR A 75 -16.32 9.44 12.79
CA TYR A 75 -16.09 9.32 14.23
C TYR A 75 -15.21 10.45 14.77
N ALA A 76 -14.10 10.72 14.08
CA ALA A 76 -13.09 11.67 14.54
C ALA A 76 -12.53 12.50 13.37
N PRO A 77 -13.35 13.38 12.76
CA PRO A 77 -12.92 14.15 11.58
C PRO A 77 -11.74 15.11 11.87
N GLU A 78 -11.53 15.47 13.11
CA GLU A 78 -10.44 16.35 13.52
C GLU A 78 -9.18 15.58 13.94
N SER A 79 -9.20 14.23 13.86
CA SER A 79 -8.06 13.42 14.27
C SER A 79 -6.92 13.52 13.26
N GLU A 80 -5.72 13.23 13.73
CA GLU A 80 -4.53 13.15 12.89
C GLU A 80 -4.72 12.09 11.80
N GLN A 81 -5.33 10.96 12.16
CA GLN A 81 -5.60 9.88 11.21
C GLN A 81 -6.51 10.34 10.07
N ALA A 82 -7.57 11.09 10.39
CA ALA A 82 -8.45 11.66 9.36
C ALA A 82 -7.68 12.61 8.44
N GLY A 83 -6.77 13.39 8.99
CA GLY A 83 -5.89 14.26 8.22
C GLY A 83 -5.01 13.49 7.24
N LEU A 84 -4.47 12.35 7.69
CA LEU A 84 -3.66 11.48 6.83
C LEU A 84 -4.49 10.94 5.66
N TYR A 85 -5.73 10.55 5.90
CA TYR A 85 -6.63 10.06 4.84
C TYR A 85 -6.96 11.16 3.83
N ARG A 86 -7.17 12.40 4.29
CA ARG A 86 -7.42 13.53 3.38
C ARG A 86 -6.20 13.79 2.51
N GLN A 87 -5.01 13.73 3.09
CA GLN A 87 -3.78 13.92 2.34
C GLN A 87 -3.58 12.80 1.33
N LEU A 88 -3.85 11.55 1.73
CA LEU A 88 -3.77 10.40 0.84
C LEU A 88 -4.69 10.58 -0.37
N ALA A 89 -5.92 11.04 -0.15
CA ALA A 89 -6.87 11.27 -1.24
C ALA A 89 -6.30 12.28 -2.24
N LYS A 90 -5.71 13.36 -1.75
CA LYS A 90 -5.07 14.37 -2.61
C LYS A 90 -3.90 13.79 -3.38
N ASP A 91 -3.06 12.99 -2.71
CA ASP A 91 -1.90 12.37 -3.34
C ASP A 91 -2.31 11.41 -4.46
N ILE A 92 -3.37 10.65 -4.25
CA ILE A 92 -3.91 9.75 -5.27
C ILE A 92 -4.43 10.54 -6.48
N LEU A 93 -5.23 11.58 -6.22
CA LEU A 93 -5.81 12.41 -7.29
C LEU A 93 -4.74 13.12 -8.11
N ASN A 94 -3.66 13.54 -7.49
CA ASN A 94 -2.59 14.26 -8.16
C ASN A 94 -1.51 13.35 -8.72
N ASN A 95 -1.60 12.05 -8.48
CA ASN A 95 -0.59 11.10 -8.94
C ASN A 95 -0.72 10.88 -10.45
N LYS A 96 0.36 11.16 -11.18
CA LYS A 96 0.44 10.96 -12.63
C LYS A 96 1.48 9.89 -12.99
N ASP A 97 2.09 9.30 -11.99
CA ASP A 97 3.11 8.28 -12.15
C ASP A 97 2.44 6.90 -12.20
N LEU A 98 1.98 6.53 -13.39
CA LEU A 98 1.24 5.30 -13.63
C LEU A 98 2.10 4.37 -14.47
N ASN A 99 2.32 3.16 -14.00
CA ASN A 99 3.25 2.23 -14.63
C ASN A 99 2.65 0.84 -14.83
N ILE A 100 3.22 0.10 -15.76
CA ILE A 100 2.97 -1.32 -15.89
C ILE A 100 3.92 -1.98 -14.89
N PRO A 101 3.39 -2.72 -13.89
CA PRO A 101 4.25 -3.30 -12.88
C PRO A 101 5.11 -4.44 -13.42
N THR A 102 6.24 -4.66 -12.77
CA THR A 102 7.13 -5.78 -13.01
C THR A 102 7.01 -6.74 -11.82
N PRO A 103 6.15 -7.77 -11.89
CA PRO A 103 6.00 -8.71 -10.79
C PRO A 103 7.32 -9.39 -10.49
N ILE A 104 7.54 -9.71 -9.22
CA ILE A 104 8.78 -10.37 -8.80
C ILE A 104 8.55 -11.86 -8.63
N THR A 105 9.63 -12.64 -8.65
CA THR A 105 9.56 -14.09 -8.52
C THR A 105 9.26 -14.48 -7.08
N PHE A 106 8.81 -15.72 -6.88
CA PHE A 106 8.57 -16.27 -5.57
C PHE A 106 9.86 -16.26 -4.72
N GLU A 107 10.99 -16.62 -5.33
CA GLU A 107 12.28 -16.60 -4.64
C GLU A 107 12.67 -15.19 -4.19
N GLU A 108 12.43 -14.18 -5.03
CA GLU A 108 12.69 -12.80 -4.67
C GLU A 108 11.80 -12.33 -3.53
N LEU A 109 10.53 -12.77 -3.52
CA LEU A 109 9.60 -12.45 -2.44
C LEU A 109 10.06 -13.06 -1.12
N GLU A 110 10.49 -14.33 -1.14
CA GLU A 110 10.98 -14.98 0.06
C GLU A 110 12.23 -14.31 0.59
N LYS A 111 13.14 -13.95 -0.30
CA LYS A 111 14.38 -13.26 0.08
C LYS A 111 14.08 -11.89 0.68
N LEU A 112 13.17 -11.14 0.07
CA LEU A 112 12.78 -9.82 0.57
C LEU A 112 12.18 -9.93 1.97
N ALA A 113 11.28 -10.89 2.18
CA ALA A 113 10.68 -11.13 3.48
C ALA A 113 11.74 -11.57 4.51
N GLY A 114 12.71 -12.39 4.09
CA GLY A 114 13.77 -12.85 4.96
C GLY A 114 14.79 -11.76 5.35
N ASP A 115 15.13 -10.89 4.38
CA ASP A 115 16.11 -9.82 4.61
C ASP A 115 15.58 -8.74 5.57
N TYR A 116 14.28 -8.48 5.55
CA TYR A 116 13.68 -7.39 6.31
C TYR A 116 12.56 -7.83 7.26
N GLY A 117 11.99 -8.99 7.03
CA GLY A 117 10.75 -9.41 7.68
C GLY A 117 10.90 -9.97 9.09
N ASN A 118 12.12 -10.21 9.52
CA ASN A 118 12.36 -10.75 10.86
C ASN A 118 13.34 -9.87 11.62
#